data_84021def394da16f4de030df91ab434c
#
_entry.id   84021def394da16f4de030df91ab434c
#
_cell.length_a   1.000
_cell.length_b   1.000
_cell.length_c   1.000
_cell.angle_alpha   90.00
_cell.angle_beta   90.00
_cell.angle_gamma   90.00
#
_symmetry.space_group_name_H-M   'P 1'
#
loop_
_entity.id
_entity.type
_entity.pdbx_description
1 polymer ?
#
loop_
_entity_poly.entity_id
_entity_poly.type
_entity_poly.pdbx_seq_one_letter_code
_entity_poly.pdbx_strand_id
1 'polypeptide(L)'
;DAARLRAAVGIFERALMSADPLAIPVGDNTTAYFVGEEKSVRFLSSGAPSAVHGGGLRLISFFERTAGEGSGIAVATASPFLAEGAERWEGTEKPRILVPGGGDLAFSYSMGPTEEGAWTWLPSWDLRETGRLPAAVRVEFSVPSPSGPRKTAFVVPVPAWGGTGG
;
A
#
# COMPACT_ATOMS: atom_id res chain seq x y z
N ASP A 1 6.28 -20.02 -5.35
CA ASP A 1 4.96 -20.61 -5.31
C ASP A 1 3.91 -19.67 -5.91
N ALA A 2 3.27 -20.12 -6.97
CA ALA A 2 2.30 -19.31 -7.70
C ALA A 2 1.07 -18.94 -6.86
N ALA A 3 0.66 -19.82 -5.96
CA ALA A 3 -0.49 -19.55 -5.10
C ALA A 3 -0.18 -18.43 -4.09
N ARG A 4 1.03 -18.45 -3.54
CA ARG A 4 1.45 -17.41 -2.61
C ARG A 4 1.59 -16.05 -3.30
N LEU A 5 2.10 -16.06 -4.51
CA LEU A 5 2.22 -14.84 -5.29
C LEU A 5 0.84 -14.25 -5.60
N ARG A 6 -0.11 -15.07 -6.02
CA ARG A 6 -1.48 -14.62 -6.28
C ARG A 6 -2.13 -14.06 -5.02
N ALA A 7 -1.87 -14.70 -3.86
CA ALA A 7 -2.39 -14.21 -2.59
C ALA A 7 -1.81 -12.84 -2.24
N ALA A 8 -0.51 -12.65 -2.45
CA ALA A 8 0.14 -11.38 -2.18
C ALA A 8 -0.40 -10.27 -3.09
N VAL A 9 -0.52 -10.54 -4.39
CA VAL A 9 -1.10 -9.60 -5.35
C VAL A 9 -2.51 -9.22 -4.94
N GLY A 10 -3.32 -10.20 -4.53
CA GLY A 10 -4.68 -9.95 -4.06
C GLY A 10 -4.76 -9.05 -2.84
N ILE A 11 -3.78 -9.15 -1.94
CA ILE A 11 -3.72 -8.28 -0.76
C ILE A 11 -3.42 -6.84 -1.18
N PHE A 12 -2.44 -6.62 -2.07
CA PHE A 12 -2.17 -5.29 -2.61
C PHE A 12 -3.41 -4.71 -3.29
N GLU A 13 -4.06 -5.51 -4.14
CA GLU A 13 -5.23 -5.06 -4.88
C GLU A 13 -6.38 -4.65 -3.95
N ARG A 14 -6.75 -5.50 -3.01
CA ARG A 14 -7.85 -5.19 -2.10
C ARG A 14 -7.57 -3.95 -1.26
N ALA A 15 -6.35 -3.84 -0.75
CA ALA A 15 -5.98 -2.70 0.08
C ALA A 15 -6.00 -1.40 -0.71
N LEU A 16 -5.35 -1.37 -1.86
CA LEU A 16 -5.26 -0.16 -2.68
C LEU A 16 -6.58 0.23 -3.33
N MET A 17 -7.36 -0.75 -3.78
CA MET A 17 -8.67 -0.47 -4.37
C MET A 17 -9.66 0.08 -3.35
N SER A 18 -9.41 -0.14 -2.07
CA SER A 18 -10.26 0.35 -0.98
C SER A 18 -9.60 1.51 -0.23
N ALA A 19 -8.59 2.14 -0.82
CA ALA A 19 -7.93 3.28 -0.22
C ALA A 19 -8.91 4.43 -0.01
N ASP A 20 -8.77 5.11 1.14
CA ASP A 20 -9.66 6.18 1.53
C ASP A 20 -8.95 7.53 1.38
N PRO A 21 -9.60 8.53 0.78
CA PRO A 21 -8.98 9.85 0.59
C PRO A 21 -8.97 10.71 1.86
N LEU A 22 -9.38 10.17 2.98
CA LEU A 22 -9.41 10.95 4.21
C LEU A 22 -8.00 11.24 4.74
N ALA A 23 -7.90 12.33 5.48
CA ALA A 23 -6.75 12.63 6.32
C ALA A 23 -7.29 12.67 7.75
N ILE A 24 -6.82 11.75 8.58
CA ILE A 24 -7.32 11.57 9.94
C ILE A 24 -6.23 11.93 10.94
N PRO A 25 -6.49 12.85 11.89
CA PRO A 25 -5.53 13.07 12.98
C PRO A 25 -5.37 11.81 13.81
N VAL A 26 -4.13 11.38 14.01
CA VAL A 26 -3.80 10.22 14.80
C VAL A 26 -2.73 10.63 15.80
N GLY A 27 -3.01 10.52 17.08
CA GLY A 27 -2.12 11.04 18.09
C GLY A 27 -2.13 12.57 18.14
N ASP A 28 -1.16 13.13 18.85
CA ASP A 28 -1.15 14.57 19.13
C ASP A 28 -0.64 15.44 17.98
N ASN A 29 0.25 14.93 17.17
CA ASN A 29 0.88 15.73 16.10
C ASN A 29 0.98 15.03 14.76
N THR A 30 0.31 13.93 14.58
CA THR A 30 0.41 13.13 13.37
C THR A 30 -0.93 13.04 12.65
N THR A 31 -0.90 13.15 11.35
CA THR A 31 -2.09 12.96 10.50
C THR A 31 -1.83 11.78 9.56
N ALA A 32 -2.76 10.83 9.55
CA ALA A 32 -2.69 9.69 8.65
C ALA A 32 -3.41 10.01 7.34
N TYR A 33 -2.76 9.82 6.24
CA TYR A 33 -3.31 10.06 4.91
C TYR A 33 -2.48 9.27 3.88
N PHE A 34 -2.89 9.29 2.64
CA PHE A 34 -2.16 8.56 1.60
C PHE A 34 -0.83 9.24 1.29
N VAL A 35 0.26 8.52 1.53
CA VAL A 35 1.62 8.96 1.21
C VAL A 35 2.32 7.82 0.49
N GLY A 36 2.68 8.05 -0.75
CA GLY A 36 3.42 7.09 -1.56
C GLY A 36 4.86 7.53 -1.76
N GLU A 37 5.78 6.61 -1.54
CA GLU A 37 7.19 6.78 -1.82
C GLU A 37 7.63 5.69 -2.79
N GLU A 38 8.86 5.75 -3.26
CA GLU A 38 9.33 4.76 -4.22
C GLU A 38 9.42 3.35 -3.61
N LYS A 39 9.80 3.25 -2.34
CA LYS A 39 10.01 1.97 -1.68
C LYS A 39 8.94 1.57 -0.67
N SER A 40 7.98 2.44 -0.42
CA SER A 40 6.91 2.16 0.53
C SER A 40 5.67 2.98 0.19
N VAL A 41 4.52 2.50 0.65
CA VAL A 41 3.28 3.25 0.54
C VAL A 41 2.51 3.09 1.84
N ARG A 42 1.93 4.18 2.35
CA ARG A 42 1.15 4.22 3.58
C ARG A 42 -0.16 4.93 3.32
N PHE A 43 -1.24 4.35 3.81
CA PHE A 43 -2.57 4.92 3.53
C PHE A 43 -3.63 4.34 4.46
N LEU A 44 -4.79 4.95 4.41
CA LEU A 44 -5.99 4.46 5.10
C LEU A 44 -6.77 3.60 4.11
N SER A 45 -7.28 2.47 4.57
CA SER A 45 -8.05 1.57 3.71
C SER A 45 -9.04 0.74 4.52
N SER A 46 -10.18 0.44 3.92
CA SER A 46 -11.13 -0.50 4.47
C SER A 46 -10.88 -1.93 3.97
N GLY A 47 -9.90 -2.11 3.08
CA GLY A 47 -9.53 -3.42 2.51
C GLY A 47 -8.31 -4.06 3.13
N ALA A 48 -8.06 -3.83 4.43
CA ALA A 48 -6.88 -4.38 5.09
C ALA A 48 -6.93 -5.91 5.16
N PRO A 49 -5.76 -6.58 5.03
CA PRO A 49 -5.70 -8.02 5.23
C PRO A 49 -5.97 -8.37 6.68
N SER A 50 -6.55 -9.54 6.90
CA SER A 50 -6.88 -10.06 8.23
C SER A 50 -7.64 -9.09 9.09
N ALA A 51 -8.89 -8.90 8.78
CA ALA A 51 -9.80 -8.17 9.63
C ALA A 51 -10.14 -8.99 10.87
N VAL A 52 -9.18 -9.11 11.78
CA VAL A 52 -9.37 -9.84 13.02
C VAL A 52 -10.44 -9.19 13.87
N HIS A 53 -10.75 -7.95 13.62
CA HIS A 53 -11.72 -7.20 14.40
C HIS A 53 -12.82 -6.58 13.54
N GLY A 54 -13.29 -7.34 12.58
CA GLY A 54 -14.55 -6.96 11.94
C GLY A 54 -14.50 -5.89 10.88
N GLY A 55 -13.43 -5.65 10.29
CA GLY A 55 -13.36 -4.68 9.21
C GLY A 55 -13.27 -3.23 9.72
N GLY A 56 -13.50 -2.30 8.83
CA GLY A 56 -13.37 -0.89 9.11
C GLY A 56 -12.07 -0.31 8.60
N LEU A 57 -11.89 0.95 8.89
CA LEU A 57 -10.75 1.70 8.38
C LEU A 57 -9.48 1.35 9.16
N ARG A 58 -8.41 1.04 8.44
CA ARG A 58 -7.11 0.71 9.03
C ARG A 58 -6.01 1.53 8.38
N LEU A 59 -4.95 1.77 9.14
CA LEU A 59 -3.70 2.27 8.59
C LEU A 59 -2.97 1.09 7.97
N ILE A 60 -2.50 1.22 6.75
CA ILE A 60 -1.77 0.16 6.06
C ILE A 60 -0.44 0.71 5.59
N SER A 61 0.60 -0.11 5.73
CA SER A 61 1.93 0.21 5.21
C SER A 61 2.47 -1.02 4.48
N PHE A 62 2.87 -0.85 3.23
CA PHE A 62 3.59 -1.87 2.47
C PHE A 62 5.04 -1.45 2.33
N PHE A 63 5.95 -2.35 2.61
CA PHE A 63 7.39 -2.06 2.58
C PHE A 63 8.22 -3.33 2.43
N GLU A 64 9.51 -3.17 2.20
CA GLU A 64 10.43 -4.29 2.15
C GLU A 64 11.16 -4.38 3.47
N ARG A 65 11.11 -5.55 4.10
CA ARG A 65 11.82 -5.82 5.34
C ARG A 65 13.13 -6.51 5.00
N THR A 66 14.25 -5.83 5.29
CA THR A 66 15.56 -6.30 4.87
C THR A 66 16.40 -6.88 5.99
N ALA A 67 16.00 -6.70 7.23
CA ALA A 67 16.80 -7.13 8.39
C ALA A 67 16.07 -8.15 9.25
N GLY A 68 16.83 -9.11 9.78
CA GLY A 68 16.32 -10.09 10.74
C GLY A 68 15.59 -11.26 10.11
N GLU A 69 14.96 -12.05 10.98
CA GLU A 69 14.15 -13.18 10.52
C GLU A 69 12.93 -12.67 9.78
N GLY A 70 12.60 -13.33 8.68
CA GLY A 70 11.43 -12.95 7.92
C GLY A 70 11.66 -11.75 7.03
N SER A 71 12.75 -11.71 6.29
CA SER A 71 12.94 -10.70 5.26
C SER A 71 11.99 -10.94 4.09
N GLY A 72 11.64 -9.89 3.38
CA GLY A 72 10.77 -9.96 2.21
C GLY A 72 9.84 -8.78 2.11
N ILE A 73 8.82 -8.92 1.26
CA ILE A 73 7.80 -7.90 1.09
C ILE A 73 6.79 -8.04 2.24
N ALA A 74 6.55 -6.95 2.95
CA ALA A 74 5.76 -6.97 4.18
C ALA A 74 4.60 -5.99 4.17
N VAL A 75 3.59 -6.28 4.97
CA VAL A 75 2.48 -5.38 5.25
C VAL A 75 2.33 -5.24 6.77
N ALA A 76 2.13 -4.01 7.22
CA ALA A 76 1.79 -3.72 8.61
C ALA A 76 0.46 -2.98 8.64
N THR A 77 -0.35 -3.25 9.66
CA THR A 77 -1.63 -2.59 9.83
C THR A 77 -1.78 -2.07 11.26
N ALA A 78 -2.56 -1.02 11.42
CA ALA A 78 -2.87 -0.47 12.73
C ALA A 78 -4.25 0.19 12.70
N SER A 79 -4.88 0.27 13.87
CA SER A 79 -6.13 1.02 13.98
C SER A 79 -5.81 2.51 14.05
N PRO A 80 -6.45 3.34 13.24
CA PRO A 80 -6.23 4.80 13.30
C PRO A 80 -6.82 5.43 14.55
N PHE A 81 -7.64 4.68 15.31
CA PHE A 81 -8.31 5.19 16.48
C PHE A 81 -7.63 4.81 17.80
N LEU A 82 -6.57 4.01 17.75
CA LEU A 82 -5.82 3.63 18.93
C LEU A 82 -4.54 4.47 18.98
N ALA A 83 -4.44 5.32 19.99
CA ALA A 83 -3.34 6.27 20.12
C ALA A 83 -1.95 5.62 20.06
N GLU A 84 -1.81 4.45 20.65
CA GLU A 84 -0.51 3.77 20.69
C GLU A 84 -0.06 3.23 19.34
N GLY A 85 -0.99 2.94 18.44
CA GLY A 85 -0.67 2.45 17.11
C GLY A 85 -0.51 3.54 16.08
N ALA A 86 -1.06 4.69 16.37
CA ALA A 86 -1.19 5.75 15.38
C ALA A 86 0.08 6.58 15.19
N GLU A 87 0.98 6.57 16.13
CA GLU A 87 2.23 7.31 15.99
C GLU A 87 3.22 6.63 15.06
N ARG A 88 3.00 5.38 14.78
CA ARG A 88 3.90 4.59 13.94
C ARG A 88 3.18 4.04 12.73
N TRP A 89 3.53 4.53 11.60
CA TRP A 89 3.00 4.01 10.36
C TRP A 89 3.35 2.53 10.13
N GLU A 90 4.33 2.01 10.86
CA GLU A 90 4.67 0.59 10.78
C GLU A 90 3.65 -0.29 11.49
N GLY A 91 2.70 0.32 12.20
CA GLY A 91 1.68 -0.42 12.92
C GLY A 91 2.16 -0.92 14.27
N THR A 92 1.21 -1.24 15.14
CA THR A 92 1.51 -1.88 16.42
C THR A 92 1.54 -3.39 16.29
N GLU A 93 0.94 -3.92 15.24
CA GLU A 93 0.93 -5.34 15.00
C GLU A 93 2.23 -5.75 14.30
N LYS A 94 2.70 -6.96 14.59
CA LYS A 94 3.87 -7.49 13.95
C LYS A 94 3.67 -7.55 12.44
N PRO A 95 4.61 -7.04 11.62
CA PRO A 95 4.45 -7.09 10.18
C PRO A 95 4.26 -8.51 9.66
N ARG A 96 3.37 -8.65 8.69
CA ARG A 96 3.14 -9.92 8.02
C ARG A 96 3.97 -9.95 6.74
N ILE A 97 4.73 -11.02 6.55
CA ILE A 97 5.52 -11.19 5.32
C ILE A 97 4.62 -11.79 4.25
N LEU A 98 4.42 -11.04 3.16
CA LEU A 98 3.61 -11.47 2.02
C LEU A 98 4.40 -12.29 1.03
N VAL A 99 5.64 -11.89 0.78
CA VAL A 99 6.53 -12.56 -0.16
C VAL A 99 7.86 -12.81 0.53
N PRO A 100 8.03 -13.97 1.19
CA PRO A 100 9.30 -14.28 1.85
C PRO A 100 10.46 -14.26 0.86
N GLY A 101 11.54 -13.58 1.23
CA GLY A 101 12.70 -13.45 0.35
C GLY A 101 12.50 -12.51 -0.83
N GLY A 102 11.33 -11.93 -0.97
CA GLY A 102 11.08 -10.95 -2.03
C GLY A 102 11.89 -9.67 -1.82
N GLY A 103 12.19 -8.99 -2.90
CA GLY A 103 12.99 -7.78 -2.86
C GLY A 103 12.70 -6.84 -4.01
N ASP A 104 13.51 -5.80 -4.12
CA ASP A 104 13.37 -4.81 -5.18
C ASP A 104 11.97 -4.19 -5.27
N LEU A 105 11.32 -4.02 -4.13
CA LEU A 105 9.99 -3.42 -4.09
C LEU A 105 10.06 -1.98 -4.57
N ALA A 106 9.18 -1.63 -5.49
CA ALA A 106 9.08 -0.27 -6.01
C ALA A 106 7.63 0.07 -6.33
N PHE A 107 7.27 1.30 -6.01
CA PHE A 107 5.94 1.84 -6.30
C PHE A 107 6.06 3.04 -7.22
N SER A 108 5.08 3.19 -8.08
CA SER A 108 4.91 4.43 -8.83
C SER A 108 3.41 4.74 -8.92
N TYR A 109 3.12 6.00 -9.17
CA TYR A 109 1.77 6.55 -9.02
C TYR A 109 1.38 7.35 -10.26
N SER A 110 0.12 7.29 -10.64
CA SER A 110 -0.34 8.01 -11.82
C SER A 110 -1.61 8.80 -11.55
N MET A 111 -1.72 9.95 -12.15
CA MET A 111 -2.94 10.76 -12.14
C MET A 111 -3.99 10.21 -13.11
N GLY A 112 -3.64 9.20 -13.88
CA GLY A 112 -4.48 8.68 -14.95
C GLY A 112 -3.96 9.10 -16.32
N PRO A 113 -4.65 8.71 -17.38
CA PRO A 113 -4.21 9.06 -18.72
C PRO A 113 -4.32 10.55 -18.99
N THR A 114 -3.39 11.06 -19.76
CA THR A 114 -3.46 12.44 -20.26
C THR A 114 -4.53 12.54 -21.34
N GLU A 115 -4.80 13.76 -21.82
CA GLU A 115 -5.73 13.95 -22.92
C GLU A 115 -5.35 13.15 -24.17
N GLU A 116 -4.07 12.88 -24.32
CA GLU A 116 -3.57 12.09 -25.44
C GLU A 116 -3.60 10.58 -25.15
N GLY A 117 -4.09 10.18 -23.98
CA GLY A 117 -4.18 8.77 -23.61
C GLY A 117 -2.91 8.16 -23.02
N ALA A 118 -1.88 8.96 -22.83
CA ALA A 118 -0.64 8.47 -22.26
C ALA A 118 -0.68 8.47 -20.74
N TRP A 119 -0.12 7.43 -20.11
CA TRP A 119 0.02 7.34 -18.67
C TRP A 119 1.39 7.84 -18.26
N THR A 120 1.41 8.70 -17.25
CA THR A 120 2.65 9.19 -16.67
C THR A 120 2.78 8.65 -15.26
N TRP A 121 3.92 8.08 -14.93
CA TRP A 121 4.18 7.47 -13.64
C TRP A 121 5.16 8.33 -12.83
N LEU A 122 4.76 8.63 -11.58
CA LEU A 122 5.54 9.45 -10.67
C LEU A 122 6.13 8.58 -9.56
N PRO A 123 7.32 8.89 -9.08
CA PRO A 123 7.96 8.09 -8.02
C PRO A 123 7.40 8.32 -6.63
N SER A 124 6.58 9.34 -6.44
CA SER A 124 5.98 9.64 -5.14
C SER A 124 4.60 10.25 -5.30
N TRP A 125 3.83 10.19 -4.23
CA TRP A 125 2.49 10.76 -4.19
C TRP A 125 2.16 11.21 -2.79
N ASP A 126 1.68 12.42 -2.61
CA ASP A 126 1.26 12.94 -1.31
C ASP A 126 -0.12 13.54 -1.45
N LEU A 127 -1.09 12.93 -0.79
CA LEU A 127 -2.48 13.37 -0.86
C LEU A 127 -2.65 14.83 -0.42
N ARG A 128 -1.84 15.28 0.52
CA ARG A 128 -1.93 16.66 1.01
C ARG A 128 -1.47 17.68 -0.02
N GLU A 129 -0.62 17.27 -0.95
CA GLU A 129 -0.16 18.13 -2.02
C GLU A 129 -1.10 18.06 -3.23
N THR A 130 -1.57 16.86 -3.55
CA THR A 130 -2.39 16.64 -4.74
C THR A 130 -3.88 16.89 -4.52
N GLY A 131 -4.35 16.76 -3.27
CA GLY A 131 -5.76 16.88 -2.93
C GLY A 131 -6.60 15.68 -3.32
N ARG A 132 -6.00 14.64 -3.86
CA ARG A 132 -6.73 13.44 -4.31
C ARG A 132 -5.84 12.21 -4.28
N LEU A 133 -6.47 11.03 -4.30
CA LEU A 133 -5.77 9.77 -4.45
C LEU A 133 -5.22 9.64 -5.88
N PRO A 134 -4.14 8.85 -6.07
CA PRO A 134 -3.71 8.54 -7.44
C PRO A 134 -4.79 7.73 -8.14
N ALA A 135 -4.84 7.81 -9.46
CA ALA A 135 -5.77 7.00 -10.24
C ALA A 135 -5.34 5.54 -10.29
N ALA A 136 -4.04 5.30 -10.18
CA ALA A 136 -3.50 3.95 -10.17
C ALA A 136 -2.14 3.93 -9.47
N VAL A 137 -1.81 2.77 -8.92
CA VAL A 137 -0.51 2.50 -8.31
C VAL A 137 0.10 1.31 -9.03
N ARG A 138 1.33 1.47 -9.47
CA ARG A 138 2.09 0.37 -10.06
C ARG A 138 2.98 -0.22 -8.98
N VAL A 139 2.94 -1.53 -8.83
CA VAL A 139 3.71 -2.27 -7.84
C VAL A 139 4.68 -3.20 -8.57
N GLU A 140 5.94 -3.17 -8.18
CA GLU A 140 6.96 -4.05 -8.74
C GLU A 140 7.75 -4.69 -7.60
N PHE A 141 8.09 -5.96 -7.75
CA PHE A 141 9.00 -6.63 -6.83
C PHE A 141 9.58 -7.88 -7.47
N SER A 142 10.64 -8.40 -6.86
CA SER A 142 11.26 -9.66 -7.28
C SER A 142 10.83 -10.78 -6.37
N VAL A 143 10.60 -11.95 -6.94
CA VAL A 143 10.22 -13.16 -6.21
C VAL A 143 11.35 -14.18 -6.37
N PRO A 144 11.81 -14.83 -5.28
CA PRO A 144 12.81 -15.87 -5.40
C PRO A 144 12.32 -17.03 -6.26
N SER A 145 13.19 -17.56 -7.11
CA SER A 145 12.90 -18.77 -7.87
C SER A 145 14.18 -19.60 -8.01
N PRO A 146 14.07 -20.89 -8.35
CA PRO A 146 15.26 -21.74 -8.54
C PRO A 146 16.23 -21.23 -9.60
N SER A 147 15.71 -20.48 -10.59
CA SER A 147 16.54 -19.93 -11.66
C SER A 147 16.97 -18.49 -11.40
N GLY A 148 16.77 -17.99 -10.18
CA GLY A 148 17.10 -16.62 -9.80
C GLY A 148 15.86 -15.76 -9.59
N PRO A 149 16.03 -14.51 -9.14
CA PRO A 149 14.89 -13.64 -8.89
C PRO A 149 14.08 -13.38 -10.16
N ARG A 150 12.75 -13.41 -10.03
CA ARG A 150 11.85 -13.11 -11.12
C ARG A 150 11.10 -11.85 -10.82
N LYS A 151 11.10 -10.90 -11.73
CA LYS A 151 10.37 -9.65 -11.56
C LYS A 151 8.88 -9.85 -11.80
N THR A 152 8.09 -9.22 -10.94
CA THR A 152 6.64 -9.16 -11.05
C THR A 152 6.24 -7.70 -11.02
N ALA A 153 5.35 -7.31 -11.91
CA ALA A 153 4.83 -5.95 -11.93
C ALA A 153 3.33 -5.99 -12.25
N PHE A 154 2.57 -5.15 -11.59
CA PHE A 154 1.13 -5.04 -11.85
C PHE A 154 0.65 -3.64 -11.48
N VAL A 155 -0.49 -3.26 -12.05
CA VAL A 155 -1.10 -1.96 -11.81
C VAL A 155 -2.43 -2.15 -11.09
N VAL A 156 -2.63 -1.42 -10.01
CA VAL A 156 -3.88 -1.45 -9.25
C VAL A 156 -4.60 -0.13 -9.47
N PRO A 157 -5.82 -0.16 -10.04
CA PRO A 157 -6.63 1.05 -10.13
C PRO A 157 -7.10 1.45 -8.72
N VAL A 158 -7.08 2.74 -8.46
CA VAL A 158 -7.55 3.29 -7.19
C VAL A 158 -8.81 4.09 -7.50
N PRO A 159 -9.99 3.53 -7.19
CA PRO A 159 -11.24 4.22 -7.51
C PRO A 159 -11.38 5.54 -6.76
N ALA A 160 -11.95 6.52 -7.42
CA ALA A 160 -12.23 7.81 -6.81
C ALA A 160 -13.44 7.65 -5.88
N TRP A 161 -13.16 7.47 -4.60
CA TRP A 161 -14.20 7.31 -3.62
C TRP A 161 -14.91 8.61 -3.34
N GLY A 162 -16.15 8.54 -3.17
CA GLY A 162 -16.98 9.65 -2.81
C GLY A 162 -16.99 10.71 -3.77
N GLY A 163 -16.36 10.47 -4.70
CA GLY A 163 -16.22 11.41 -5.48
C GLY A 163 -17.19 11.76 -6.24
N THR A 164 -17.81 11.72 -6.14
CA THR A 164 -18.41 12.19 -6.99
C THR A 164 -19.59 12.07 -7.14
N GLY A 165 -19.97 11.49 -6.39
CA GLY A 165 -21.21 11.30 -6.59
C GLY A 165 -21.50 11.33 -7.93
N GLY A 166 -20.72 11.22 -8.50
CA GLY A 166 -21.06 11.27 -9.86
C GLY A 166 -20.73 10.04 -10.47
#